data_02396463c035c1eb3ac0345135649401
#
_entry.id   02396463c035c1eb3ac0345135649401
#
_cell.length_a   1.000
_cell.length_b   1.000
_cell.length_c   1.000
_cell.angle_alpha   90.00
_cell.angle_beta   90.00
_cell.angle_gamma   90.00
#
_symmetry.space_group_name_H-M   'P 1'
#
loop_
_entity.id
_entity.type
_entity.pdbx_description
1 polymer ?
#
loop_
_entity_poly.entity_id
_entity_poly.type
_entity_poly.pdbx_seq_one_letter_code
_entity_poly.pdbx_strand_id
1 'polypeptide(L)'
;MVSAKTFPSYFLKEDRDEYDFKAFGIVAIGQMFGEPDRVIGAVRIFPEGKQTWWGGRLCVDPLYRHHRAIGKALINAAVSTAKNLGCQRFLATVQQQNEAYFQKLHWHSEQNIQVAHIPHVLMQANLAHYPLTNISLAYMQHSSAV
;
A
#
# COMPACT_ATOMS: atom_id res chain seq x y z
N MET A 1 8.23 -11.00 -13.66
CA MET A 1 7.53 -9.70 -13.83
C MET A 1 6.56 -9.48 -12.70
N VAL A 2 6.49 -8.28 -12.18
CA VAL A 2 5.57 -7.92 -11.10
C VAL A 2 4.65 -6.82 -11.59
N SER A 3 3.34 -7.00 -11.40
CA SER A 3 2.36 -5.96 -11.65
C SER A 3 1.46 -5.77 -10.43
N ALA A 4 0.89 -4.59 -10.28
CA ALA A 4 0.01 -4.28 -9.16
C ALA A 4 -1.41 -4.08 -9.65
N LYS A 5 -2.37 -4.62 -8.89
CA LYS A 5 -3.80 -4.46 -9.12
C LYS A 5 -4.46 -3.94 -7.86
N THR A 6 -5.54 -3.18 -8.04
CA THR A 6 -6.31 -2.61 -6.93
C THR A 6 -7.66 -3.28 -6.84
N PHE A 7 -8.04 -3.70 -5.64
CA PHE A 7 -9.32 -4.34 -5.36
C PHE A 7 -10.05 -3.60 -4.24
N PRO A 8 -11.39 -3.59 -4.25
CA PRO A 8 -12.14 -3.11 -3.09
C PRO A 8 -11.86 -3.97 -1.86
N SER A 9 -11.98 -3.37 -0.69
CA SER A 9 -11.66 -4.04 0.57
C SER A 9 -12.65 -5.12 0.99
N TYR A 10 -13.72 -5.33 0.25
CA TYR A 10 -14.72 -6.33 0.62
C TYR A 10 -14.14 -7.75 0.69
N PHE A 11 -12.99 -8.01 0.11
CA PHE A 11 -12.28 -9.28 0.28
C PHE A 11 -11.79 -9.49 1.71
N LEU A 12 -11.80 -8.45 2.53
CA LEU A 12 -11.35 -8.48 3.92
C LEU A 12 -12.53 -8.37 4.89
N LYS A 13 -13.67 -8.97 4.54
CA LYS A 13 -14.91 -8.87 5.32
C LYS A 13 -14.74 -9.15 6.80
N GLU A 14 -13.91 -10.11 7.14
CA GLU A 14 -13.74 -10.57 8.51
C GLU A 14 -13.07 -9.53 9.41
N ASP A 15 -12.26 -8.65 8.81
CA ASP A 15 -11.56 -7.60 9.54
C ASP A 15 -12.23 -6.24 9.38
N ARG A 16 -13.44 -6.22 8.86
CA ARG A 16 -14.07 -4.97 8.44
C ARG A 16 -14.50 -4.12 9.64
N ASP A 17 -14.12 -2.84 9.60
CA ASP A 17 -14.63 -1.80 10.46
C ASP A 17 -15.21 -0.68 9.60
N GLU A 18 -15.52 0.47 10.20
CA GLU A 18 -16.14 1.58 9.45
C GLU A 18 -15.24 2.12 8.34
N TYR A 19 -13.91 1.93 8.43
CA TYR A 19 -12.96 2.40 7.41
C TYR A 19 -12.87 1.43 6.24
N ASP A 20 -13.15 0.15 6.46
CA ASP A 20 -12.96 -0.87 5.43
C ASP A 20 -13.89 -0.71 4.24
N PHE A 21 -15.03 -0.04 4.43
CA PHE A 21 -15.92 0.24 3.31
C PHE A 21 -15.30 1.16 2.26
N LYS A 22 -14.30 1.96 2.66
CA LYS A 22 -13.61 2.89 1.78
C LYS A 22 -12.19 2.46 1.45
N ALA A 23 -11.77 1.31 1.96
CA ALA A 23 -10.41 0.84 1.76
C ALA A 23 -10.26 0.13 0.41
N PHE A 24 -9.04 0.19 -0.12
CA PHE A 24 -8.65 -0.52 -1.33
C PHE A 24 -7.47 -1.43 -1.02
N GLY A 25 -7.58 -2.68 -1.48
CA GLY A 25 -6.44 -3.59 -1.48
C GLY A 25 -5.67 -3.46 -2.78
N ILE A 26 -4.35 -3.42 -2.69
CA ILE A 26 -3.46 -3.43 -3.83
C ILE A 26 -2.59 -4.67 -3.71
N VAL A 27 -2.54 -5.48 -4.75
CA VAL A 27 -1.77 -6.72 -4.74
C VAL A 27 -0.69 -6.70 -5.81
N ALA A 28 0.44 -7.31 -5.47
CA ALA A 28 1.49 -7.60 -6.43
C ALA A 28 1.30 -9.02 -6.93
N ILE A 29 1.33 -9.20 -8.24
CA ILE A 29 1.14 -10.49 -8.87
C ILE A 29 2.43 -10.88 -9.56
N GLY A 30 2.93 -12.08 -9.23
CA GLY A 30 4.10 -12.63 -9.86
C GLY A 30 3.74 -13.78 -10.78
N GLN A 31 4.55 -13.96 -11.81
CA GLN A 31 4.47 -15.08 -12.72
C GLN A 31 5.80 -15.84 -12.69
N MET A 32 5.75 -17.14 -12.55
CA MET A 32 6.93 -17.99 -12.61
C MET A 32 6.67 -19.21 -13.46
N PHE A 33 7.48 -19.37 -14.50
CA PHE A 33 7.63 -20.62 -15.27
C PHE A 33 6.32 -21.28 -15.69
N GLY A 34 5.41 -20.53 -16.29
CA GLY A 34 4.17 -21.10 -16.78
C GLY A 34 3.13 -21.41 -15.71
N GLU A 35 3.41 -21.11 -14.47
CA GLU A 35 2.45 -21.24 -13.38
C GLU A 35 1.39 -20.14 -13.49
N PRO A 36 0.16 -20.37 -13.00
CA PRO A 36 -0.85 -19.31 -12.97
C PRO A 36 -0.40 -18.14 -12.13
N ASP A 37 -0.94 -16.96 -12.40
CA ASP A 37 -0.67 -15.75 -11.64
C ASP A 37 -0.88 -15.99 -10.15
N ARG A 38 0.05 -15.52 -9.35
CA ARG A 38 0.05 -15.73 -7.91
C ARG A 38 0.21 -14.41 -7.18
N VAL A 39 -0.57 -14.17 -6.13
CA VAL A 39 -0.40 -13.01 -5.27
C VAL A 39 0.86 -13.22 -4.43
N ILE A 40 1.82 -12.31 -4.59
CA ILE A 40 3.11 -12.38 -3.90
C ILE A 40 3.31 -11.25 -2.90
N GLY A 41 2.39 -10.31 -2.84
CA GLY A 41 2.40 -9.23 -1.87
C GLY A 41 1.13 -8.42 -1.92
N ALA A 42 0.90 -7.64 -0.88
CA ALA A 42 -0.30 -6.81 -0.78
C ALA A 42 -0.07 -5.61 0.13
N VAL A 43 -0.85 -4.56 -0.09
CA VAL A 43 -0.92 -3.41 0.80
C VAL A 43 -2.36 -2.88 0.76
N ARG A 44 -2.80 -2.28 1.86
CA ARG A 44 -4.13 -1.68 1.95
C ARG A 44 -4.02 -0.18 2.11
N ILE A 45 -4.90 0.56 1.44
CA ILE A 45 -5.00 2.01 1.60
C ILE A 45 -6.45 2.39 1.88
N PHE A 46 -6.64 3.45 2.65
CA PHE A 46 -7.98 3.95 2.95
C PHE A 46 -7.94 5.45 3.26
N PRO A 47 -9.01 6.19 2.90
CA PRO A 47 -9.09 7.61 3.22
C PRO A 47 -9.52 7.84 4.66
N GLU A 48 -9.06 8.95 5.21
CA GLU A 48 -9.53 9.50 6.47
C GLU A 48 -9.86 10.98 6.22
N GLY A 49 -11.15 11.30 6.16
CA GLY A 49 -11.57 12.63 5.73
C GLY A 49 -11.38 12.82 4.23
N LYS A 50 -11.19 14.07 3.80
CA LYS A 50 -11.21 14.39 2.37
C LYS A 50 -9.85 14.29 1.69
N GLN A 51 -8.77 14.50 2.42
CA GLN A 51 -7.44 14.69 1.80
C GLN A 51 -6.35 13.83 2.42
N THR A 52 -6.62 13.17 3.52
CA THR A 52 -5.66 12.31 4.21
C THR A 52 -5.95 10.86 3.89
N TRP A 53 -4.92 10.13 3.55
CA TRP A 53 -5.00 8.71 3.29
C TRP A 53 -3.99 7.96 4.14
N TRP A 54 -4.30 6.72 4.44
CA TRP A 54 -3.44 5.83 5.21
C TRP A 54 -3.09 4.61 4.40
N GLY A 55 -1.86 4.15 4.55
CA GLY A 55 -1.44 2.84 4.08
C GLY A 55 -1.19 1.91 5.25
N GLY A 56 -1.40 0.63 5.03
CA GLY A 56 -1.16 -0.36 6.07
C GLY A 56 -1.17 -1.77 5.54
N ARG A 57 -0.83 -2.70 6.45
CA ARG A 57 -0.82 -4.14 6.16
C ARG A 57 0.03 -4.52 4.95
N LEU A 58 1.15 -3.82 4.76
CA LEU A 58 2.10 -4.19 3.72
C LEU A 58 2.70 -5.55 4.05
N CYS A 59 2.59 -6.48 3.12
CA CYS A 59 3.18 -7.79 3.26
C CYS A 59 3.71 -8.29 1.92
N VAL A 60 4.76 -9.10 1.98
CA VAL A 60 5.36 -9.76 0.82
C VAL A 60 5.53 -11.22 1.17
N ASP A 61 5.18 -12.11 0.24
CA ASP A 61 5.36 -13.55 0.41
C ASP A 61 6.81 -13.85 0.84
N PRO A 62 7.01 -14.67 1.88
CA PRO A 62 8.36 -14.98 2.36
C PRO A 62 9.33 -15.46 1.30
N LEU A 63 8.85 -16.16 0.27
CA LEU A 63 9.68 -16.62 -0.83
C LEU A 63 10.21 -15.49 -1.70
N TYR A 64 9.61 -14.31 -1.61
CA TYR A 64 9.94 -13.13 -2.43
C TYR A 64 10.50 -11.97 -1.62
N ARG A 65 10.70 -12.13 -0.30
CA ARG A 65 11.14 -11.02 0.56
C ARG A 65 12.53 -10.46 0.21
N HIS A 66 13.38 -11.28 -0.40
CA HIS A 66 14.68 -10.82 -0.83
C HIS A 66 14.61 -9.96 -2.09
N HIS A 67 13.48 -9.96 -2.78
CA HIS A 67 13.24 -9.07 -3.92
C HIS A 67 12.66 -7.75 -3.41
N ARG A 68 13.52 -6.83 -3.02
CA ARG A 68 13.10 -5.53 -2.46
C ARG A 68 12.21 -4.74 -3.41
N ALA A 69 12.29 -5.03 -4.70
CA ALA A 69 11.48 -4.36 -5.72
C ALA A 69 9.97 -4.55 -5.51
N ILE A 70 9.53 -5.67 -4.91
CA ILE A 70 8.11 -5.94 -4.71
C ILE A 70 7.53 -5.00 -3.68
N GLY A 71 8.18 -4.85 -2.52
CA GLY A 71 7.73 -3.91 -1.49
C GLY A 71 7.73 -2.47 -2.01
N LYS A 72 8.77 -2.09 -2.72
CA LYS A 72 8.86 -0.75 -3.32
C LYS A 72 7.74 -0.52 -4.33
N ALA A 73 7.45 -1.51 -5.18
CA ALA A 73 6.37 -1.41 -6.16
C ALA A 73 5.01 -1.25 -5.49
N LEU A 74 4.77 -1.99 -4.40
CA LEU A 74 3.52 -1.88 -3.64
C LEU A 74 3.39 -0.50 -3.00
N ILE A 75 4.44 0.02 -2.41
CA ILE A 75 4.43 1.35 -1.81
C ILE A 75 4.20 2.41 -2.88
N ASN A 76 4.89 2.32 -4.02
CA ASN A 76 4.68 3.24 -5.13
C ASN A 76 3.24 3.21 -5.63
N ALA A 77 2.67 2.02 -5.80
CA ALA A 77 1.29 1.87 -6.26
C ALA A 77 0.30 2.43 -5.23
N ALA A 78 0.56 2.20 -3.94
CA ALA A 78 -0.30 2.71 -2.88
C ALA A 78 -0.35 4.24 -2.89
N VAL A 79 0.81 4.89 -2.90
CA VAL A 79 0.89 6.35 -2.86
C VAL A 79 0.32 6.95 -4.15
N SER A 80 0.67 6.39 -5.31
CA SER A 80 0.18 6.90 -6.59
C SER A 80 -1.33 6.74 -6.73
N THR A 81 -1.88 5.64 -6.26
CA THR A 81 -3.33 5.43 -6.27
C THR A 81 -4.03 6.46 -5.39
N ALA A 82 -3.54 6.69 -4.19
CA ALA A 82 -4.10 7.70 -3.30
C ALA A 82 -4.01 9.09 -3.91
N LYS A 83 -2.89 9.42 -4.56
CA LYS A 83 -2.77 10.71 -5.26
C LYS A 83 -3.80 10.87 -6.37
N ASN A 84 -4.01 9.82 -7.16
CA ASN A 84 -5.03 9.84 -8.21
C ASN A 84 -6.44 10.07 -7.65
N LEU A 85 -6.65 9.71 -6.38
CA LEU A 85 -7.93 9.90 -5.69
C LEU A 85 -8.01 11.20 -4.91
N GLY A 86 -7.04 12.10 -5.08
CA GLY A 86 -7.06 13.42 -4.46
C GLY A 86 -6.32 13.53 -3.14
N CYS A 87 -5.51 12.54 -2.78
CA CYS A 87 -4.74 12.56 -1.55
C CYS A 87 -3.77 13.74 -1.52
N GLN A 88 -3.74 14.45 -0.39
CA GLN A 88 -2.76 15.50 -0.14
C GLN A 88 -1.84 15.16 1.02
N ARG A 89 -2.18 14.15 1.81
CA ARG A 89 -1.37 13.68 2.92
C ARG A 89 -1.51 12.18 3.03
N PHE A 90 -0.40 11.46 2.90
CA PHE A 90 -0.40 10.00 2.97
C PHE A 90 0.45 9.55 4.16
N LEU A 91 -0.16 8.84 5.09
CA LEU A 91 0.42 8.42 6.35
C LEU A 91 0.47 6.91 6.47
N ALA A 92 1.40 6.43 7.26
CA ALA A 92 1.45 5.03 7.67
C ALA A 92 2.17 4.90 9.01
N THR A 93 1.81 3.88 9.78
CA THR A 93 2.59 3.49 10.95
C THR A 93 3.46 2.32 10.57
N VAL A 94 4.76 2.48 10.68
CA VAL A 94 5.72 1.44 10.30
C VAL A 94 6.44 0.94 11.55
N GLN A 95 6.82 -0.33 11.55
CA GLN A 95 7.63 -0.85 12.64
C GLN A 95 8.99 -0.13 12.64
N GLN A 96 9.52 0.12 13.82
CA GLN A 96 10.73 0.93 13.97
C GLN A 96 11.90 0.41 13.15
N GLN A 97 12.04 -0.91 13.01
CA GLN A 97 13.12 -1.49 12.20
C GLN A 97 12.99 -1.18 10.71
N ASN A 98 11.84 -0.73 10.25
CA ASN A 98 11.61 -0.39 8.85
C ASN A 98 11.71 1.11 8.58
N GLU A 99 11.96 1.93 9.59
CA GLU A 99 12.02 3.39 9.44
C GLU A 99 13.04 3.82 8.39
N ALA A 100 14.25 3.30 8.47
CA ALA A 100 15.31 3.67 7.53
C ALA A 100 14.96 3.30 6.09
N TYR A 101 14.29 2.17 5.90
CA TYR A 101 13.85 1.74 4.57
C TYR A 101 12.85 2.73 3.97
N PHE A 102 11.86 3.15 4.76
CA PHE A 102 10.87 4.12 4.30
C PHE A 102 11.50 5.50 4.06
N GLN A 103 12.48 5.90 4.87
CA GLN A 103 13.19 7.15 4.63
C GLN A 103 13.89 7.16 3.27
N LYS A 104 14.44 6.02 2.84
CA LYS A 104 15.04 5.88 1.52
C LYS A 104 14.00 5.98 0.39
N LEU A 105 12.76 5.71 0.69
CA LEU A 105 11.65 5.80 -0.27
C LEU A 105 10.95 7.16 -0.23
N HIS A 106 11.59 8.17 0.37
CA HIS A 106 11.10 9.54 0.46
C HIS A 106 9.91 9.69 1.41
N TRP A 107 9.96 8.98 2.52
CA TRP A 107 9.07 9.17 3.64
C TRP A 107 9.83 9.85 4.77
N HIS A 108 9.15 10.66 5.57
CA HIS A 108 9.77 11.27 6.75
C HIS A 108 9.03 10.90 8.02
N SER A 109 9.79 10.83 9.11
CA SER A 109 9.27 10.43 10.42
C SER A 109 8.57 11.62 11.06
N GLU A 110 7.37 11.38 11.60
CA GLU A 110 6.58 12.40 12.30
C GLU A 110 6.65 12.21 13.81
N GLN A 111 6.48 10.97 14.28
CA GLN A 111 6.34 10.71 15.70
C GLN A 111 6.62 9.23 16.00
N ASN A 112 7.27 9.00 17.13
CA ASN A 112 7.40 7.65 17.67
C ASN A 112 6.14 7.29 18.42
N ILE A 113 5.58 6.13 18.14
CA ILE A 113 4.35 5.64 18.77
C ILE A 113 4.50 4.17 19.09
N GLN A 114 3.56 3.63 19.86
CA GLN A 114 3.48 2.19 20.12
C GLN A 114 2.15 1.66 19.59
N VAL A 115 2.20 0.52 18.93
CA VAL A 115 1.03 -0.19 18.45
C VAL A 115 1.10 -1.60 19.02
N ALA A 116 0.11 -1.96 19.85
CA ALA A 116 0.09 -3.25 20.55
C ALA A 116 1.41 -3.51 21.30
N HIS A 117 1.94 -2.48 21.95
CA HIS A 117 3.20 -2.50 22.74
C HIS A 117 4.46 -2.71 21.90
N ILE A 118 4.35 -2.62 20.57
CA ILE A 118 5.51 -2.72 19.67
C ILE A 118 5.87 -1.32 19.20
N PRO A 119 7.17 -0.94 19.26
CA PRO A 119 7.60 0.37 18.77
C PRO A 119 7.31 0.55 17.27
N HIS A 120 6.65 1.66 16.95
CA HIS A 120 6.34 2.06 15.59
C HIS A 120 6.70 3.52 15.39
N VAL A 121 6.72 3.94 14.14
CA VAL A 121 6.94 5.33 13.76
C VAL A 121 5.80 5.74 12.85
N LEU A 122 5.17 6.85 13.17
CA LEU A 122 4.22 7.50 12.26
C LEU A 122 5.05 8.20 11.19
N MET A 123 4.81 7.86 9.94
CA MET A 123 5.57 8.41 8.82
C MET A 123 4.63 8.98 7.76
N GLN A 124 5.14 9.95 7.03
CA GLN A 124 4.42 10.61 5.95
C GLN A 124 5.22 10.54 4.66
N ALA A 125 4.55 10.17 3.58
CA ALA A 125 5.18 10.14 2.27
C ALA A 125 5.35 11.55 1.70
N ASN A 126 6.49 11.79 1.06
CA ASN A 126 6.69 13.01 0.28
C ASN A 126 6.04 12.79 -1.09
N LEU A 127 4.84 13.31 -1.27
CA LEU A 127 4.04 13.04 -2.47
C LEU A 127 4.68 13.54 -3.76
N ALA A 128 5.57 14.52 -3.68
CA ALA A 128 6.26 15.04 -4.85
C ALA A 128 7.15 13.99 -5.52
N HIS A 129 7.58 12.98 -4.78
CA HIS A 129 8.41 11.90 -5.31
C HIS A 129 7.61 10.74 -5.90
N TYR A 130 6.28 10.83 -5.90
CA TYR A 130 5.41 9.77 -6.38
C TYR A 130 4.57 10.30 -7.53
N PRO A 131 4.81 9.84 -8.77
CA PRO A 131 4.07 10.35 -9.91
C PRO A 131 2.63 9.85 -9.93
N LEU A 132 1.76 10.60 -10.59
CA LEU A 132 0.44 10.12 -10.94
C LEU A 132 0.60 9.05 -12.03
N THR A 133 -0.16 7.96 -11.92
CA THR A 133 -0.10 6.87 -12.89
C THR A 133 -1.50 6.52 -13.38
N ASN A 134 -1.64 6.32 -14.69
CA ASN A 134 -2.92 5.89 -15.27
C ASN A 134 -3.22 4.41 -14.98
N ILE A 135 -2.20 3.65 -14.64
CA ILE A 135 -2.35 2.22 -14.36
C ILE A 135 -3.26 2.00 -13.15
N SER A 136 -3.10 2.80 -12.10
CA SER A 136 -3.93 2.68 -10.90
C SER A 136 -5.40 2.89 -11.21
N LEU A 137 -5.73 3.88 -12.03
CA LEU A 137 -7.12 4.14 -12.42
C LEU A 137 -7.70 2.97 -13.22
N ALA A 138 -6.92 2.39 -14.12
CA ALA A 138 -7.38 1.25 -14.91
C ALA A 138 -7.73 0.06 -14.02
N TYR A 139 -6.90 -0.24 -13.03
CA TYR A 139 -7.17 -1.33 -12.10
C TYR A 139 -8.39 -1.04 -11.22
N MET A 140 -8.57 0.17 -10.77
CA MET A 140 -9.74 0.55 -9.99
C MET A 140 -11.02 0.39 -10.77
N GLN A 141 -11.04 0.83 -12.02
CA GLN A 141 -12.20 0.66 -12.90
C GLN A 141 -12.50 -0.81 -13.11
N HIS A 142 -11.49 -1.62 -13.31
CA HIS A 142 -11.66 -3.05 -13.54
C HIS A 142 -12.22 -3.74 -12.31
N SER A 143 -11.72 -3.42 -11.12
CA SER A 143 -12.20 -4.04 -9.89
C SER A 143 -13.60 -3.58 -9.52
N SER A 144 -14.04 -2.39 -9.89
CA SER A 144 -15.40 -1.93 -9.64
C SER A 144 -16.43 -2.59 -10.56
N ALA A 145 -16.00 -3.23 -11.61
CA ALA A 145 -16.89 -3.98 -12.53
C ALA A 145 -17.22 -5.38 -12.02
N VAL A 146 -16.59 -5.79 -10.95
CA VAL A 146 -16.82 -7.08 -10.30
C VAL A 146 -17.76 -6.90 -9.12
#